data_c49b65d9b2ab4cff5628b368d9287ebb
#
_entry.id   c49b65d9b2ab4cff5628b368d9287ebb
#
_cell.length_a   1.000
_cell.length_b   1.000
_cell.length_c   1.000
_cell.angle_alpha   90.00
_cell.angle_beta   90.00
_cell.angle_gamma   90.00
#
_symmetry.space_group_name_H-M   'P 1'
#
loop_
_entity.id
_entity.type
_entity.pdbx_description
1 polymer ?
#
loop_
_entity_poly.entity_id
_entity_poly.type
_entity_poly.pdbx_seq_one_letter_code
_entity_poly.pdbx_strand_id
1 'polypeptide(L)'
;IEGDGSKNFDIVINMLRDMVLHPSNPNPQVMNLDKYWHPRFNWYGPVGIGTARGIEGFRHWHQIPFLRAMPDRKGGSSNDSLKNEGLQDMQTHWIYEGDYVCETGWPNMRSTISQDGWMGIAPSNQIIEMRSLDFWRLENGLIRENWVLVDLLDVYQQIGVNVFDRIKEFNKARNIVDINISRGLGSIK
;
A
#
# COMPACT_ATOMS: atom_id res chain seq x y z
N ILE A 1 8.12 -21.76 -13.72
CA ILE A 1 8.24 -20.31 -13.58
C ILE A 1 9.22 -19.87 -14.66
N GLU A 2 8.79 -19.03 -15.56
CA GLU A 2 9.58 -18.47 -16.65
C GLU A 2 10.05 -17.06 -16.25
N GLY A 3 11.03 -16.53 -16.97
CA GLY A 3 11.56 -15.19 -16.74
C GLY A 3 12.86 -15.15 -15.95
N ASP A 4 13.47 -13.95 -15.92
CA ASP A 4 14.72 -13.65 -15.21
C ASP A 4 14.41 -12.84 -13.96
N GLY A 5 14.35 -13.50 -12.82
CA GLY A 5 14.00 -12.87 -11.54
C GLY A 5 14.91 -11.70 -11.18
N SER A 6 16.20 -11.77 -11.48
CA SER A 6 17.14 -10.67 -11.19
C SER A 6 16.85 -9.42 -12.01
N LYS A 7 16.61 -9.59 -13.32
CA LYS A 7 16.22 -8.46 -14.17
C LYS A 7 14.88 -7.85 -13.76
N ASN A 8 13.91 -8.69 -13.42
CA ASN A 8 12.60 -8.28 -12.98
C ASN A 8 12.69 -7.52 -11.64
N PHE A 9 13.54 -7.98 -10.73
CA PHE A 9 13.84 -7.26 -9.49
C PHE A 9 14.42 -5.86 -9.77
N ASP A 10 15.41 -5.75 -10.67
CA ASP A 10 15.99 -4.46 -11.04
C ASP A 10 14.95 -3.48 -11.63
N ILE A 11 14.01 -3.98 -12.43
CA ILE A 11 12.91 -3.16 -12.96
C ILE A 11 12.05 -2.62 -11.84
N VAL A 12 11.63 -3.47 -10.90
CA VAL A 12 10.81 -3.06 -9.75
C VAL A 12 11.55 -2.06 -8.86
N ILE A 13 12.81 -2.32 -8.54
CA ILE A 13 13.64 -1.39 -7.73
C ILE A 13 13.77 -0.02 -8.40
N ASN A 14 14.03 0.01 -9.71
CA ASN A 14 14.14 1.28 -10.43
C ASN A 14 12.80 2.03 -10.49
N MET A 15 11.69 1.32 -10.67
CA MET A 15 10.35 1.89 -10.59
C MET A 15 10.10 2.54 -9.21
N LEU A 16 10.43 1.85 -8.15
CA LEU A 16 10.23 2.34 -6.80
C LEU A 16 11.15 3.52 -6.48
N ARG A 17 12.39 3.52 -6.97
CA ARG A 17 13.32 4.67 -6.87
C ARG A 17 12.73 5.89 -7.57
N ASP A 18 12.24 5.75 -8.78
CA ASP A 18 11.61 6.87 -9.49
C ASP A 18 10.35 7.39 -8.74
N MET A 19 9.59 6.51 -8.11
CA MET A 19 8.43 6.90 -7.30
C MET A 19 8.78 7.68 -6.04
N VAL A 20 9.92 7.42 -5.40
CA VAL A 20 10.32 8.07 -4.15
C VAL A 20 11.20 9.32 -4.34
N LEU A 21 11.74 9.55 -5.54
CA LEU A 21 12.58 10.71 -5.82
C LEU A 21 11.85 12.06 -5.63
N HIS A 22 10.53 12.06 -5.78
CA HIS A 22 9.70 13.26 -5.72
C HIS A 22 8.44 13.05 -4.86
N PRO A 23 8.57 12.62 -3.59
CA PRO A 23 7.41 12.19 -2.78
C PRO A 23 6.42 13.31 -2.51
N SER A 24 6.86 14.57 -2.52
CA SER A 24 6.01 15.75 -2.30
C SER A 24 5.49 16.39 -3.59
N ASN A 25 5.89 15.89 -4.77
CA ASN A 25 5.41 16.44 -6.02
C ASN A 25 4.02 15.91 -6.34
N PRO A 26 2.99 16.74 -6.43
CA PRO A 26 1.62 16.31 -6.72
C PRO A 26 1.43 15.85 -8.18
N ASN A 27 2.40 16.10 -9.06
CA ASN A 27 2.33 15.65 -10.44
C ASN A 27 2.83 14.21 -10.57
N PRO A 28 1.96 13.21 -10.75
CA PRO A 28 2.36 11.82 -10.84
C PRO A 28 3.19 11.49 -12.09
N GLN A 29 3.24 12.38 -13.07
CA GLN A 29 4.01 12.18 -14.31
C GLN A 29 5.51 12.12 -14.04
N VAL A 30 6.02 12.81 -12.99
CA VAL A 30 7.44 12.80 -12.64
C VAL A 30 7.95 11.43 -12.20
N MET A 31 7.05 10.51 -11.89
CA MET A 31 7.38 9.16 -11.43
C MET A 31 7.65 8.17 -12.57
N ASN A 32 7.57 8.60 -13.81
CA ASN A 32 7.91 7.81 -15.00
C ASN A 32 7.25 6.42 -15.06
N LEU A 33 6.01 6.28 -14.59
CA LEU A 33 5.34 4.99 -14.53
C LEU A 33 5.25 4.30 -15.90
N ASP A 34 5.08 5.07 -16.97
CA ASP A 34 5.00 4.56 -18.34
C ASP A 34 6.26 3.79 -18.78
N LYS A 35 7.39 4.03 -18.12
CA LYS A 35 8.64 3.32 -18.38
C LYS A 35 8.65 1.90 -17.84
N TYR A 36 7.91 1.63 -16.77
CA TYR A 36 7.98 0.38 -16.02
C TYR A 36 6.71 -0.43 -16.09
N TRP A 37 5.55 0.23 -16.27
CA TRP A 37 4.27 -0.41 -16.17
C TRP A 37 3.67 -0.66 -17.56
N HIS A 38 3.11 -1.86 -17.71
CA HIS A 38 2.39 -2.20 -18.93
C HIS A 38 1.13 -1.31 -19.07
N PRO A 39 0.79 -0.78 -20.27
CA PRO A 39 -0.39 0.09 -20.44
C PRO A 39 -1.71 -0.53 -19.95
N ARG A 40 -1.82 -1.85 -20.02
CA ARG A 40 -2.99 -2.61 -19.56
C ARG A 40 -2.71 -3.35 -18.25
N PHE A 41 -1.93 -2.77 -17.33
CA PHE A 41 -1.69 -3.42 -16.06
C PHE A 41 -2.92 -3.39 -15.16
N ASN A 42 -2.98 -4.31 -14.20
CA ASN A 42 -3.97 -4.34 -13.16
C ASN A 42 -3.30 -4.15 -11.79
N TRP A 43 -3.88 -3.27 -11.01
CA TRP A 43 -3.48 -3.05 -9.64
C TRP A 43 -4.58 -3.55 -8.71
N TYR A 44 -4.25 -4.49 -7.86
CA TYR A 44 -5.16 -5.09 -6.88
C TYR A 44 -4.81 -4.54 -5.51
N GLY A 45 -5.42 -3.42 -5.16
CA GLY A 45 -5.16 -2.71 -3.91
C GLY A 45 -5.85 -3.31 -2.70
N PRO A 46 -5.49 -2.83 -1.51
CA PRO A 46 -6.08 -3.30 -0.26
C PRO A 46 -7.57 -2.96 -0.17
N VAL A 47 -8.24 -3.65 0.75
CA VAL A 47 -9.65 -3.38 1.08
C VAL A 47 -9.84 -1.90 1.41
N GLY A 48 -10.87 -1.30 0.81
CA GLY A 48 -11.17 0.13 0.94
C GLY A 48 -10.66 0.98 -0.23
N ILE A 49 -9.60 0.57 -0.92
CA ILE A 49 -9.13 1.21 -2.16
C ILE A 49 -9.67 0.45 -3.38
N GLY A 50 -9.47 -0.88 -3.40
CA GLY A 50 -9.99 -1.73 -4.46
C GLY A 50 -9.05 -1.87 -5.65
N THR A 51 -9.58 -2.28 -6.79
CA THR A 51 -8.84 -2.60 -8.01
C THR A 51 -8.83 -1.41 -8.96
N ALA A 52 -7.65 -1.13 -9.55
CA ALA A 52 -7.50 -0.16 -10.62
C ALA A 52 -6.94 -0.82 -11.89
N ARG A 53 -7.33 -0.29 -13.05
CA ARG A 53 -6.85 -0.76 -14.36
C ARG A 53 -6.11 0.35 -15.08
N GLY A 54 -4.94 -0.01 -15.61
CA GLY A 54 -4.06 0.91 -16.32
C GLY A 54 -3.47 2.01 -15.43
N ILE A 55 -2.56 2.78 -15.99
CA ILE A 55 -1.84 3.84 -15.28
C ILE A 55 -2.79 4.93 -14.79
N GLU A 56 -3.71 5.38 -15.61
CA GLU A 56 -4.66 6.44 -15.23
C GLU A 56 -5.61 6.00 -14.12
N GLY A 57 -6.11 4.76 -14.16
CA GLY A 57 -6.92 4.23 -13.09
C GLY A 57 -6.15 4.13 -11.77
N PHE A 58 -4.92 3.63 -11.81
CA PHE A 58 -4.04 3.57 -10.65
C PHE A 58 -3.75 4.97 -10.06
N ARG A 59 -3.42 5.95 -10.92
CA ARG A 59 -3.15 7.33 -10.50
C ARG A 59 -4.37 7.95 -9.83
N HIS A 60 -5.53 7.83 -10.46
CA HIS A 60 -6.75 8.46 -9.99
C HIS A 60 -7.25 7.88 -8.66
N TRP A 61 -7.29 6.56 -8.55
CA TRP A 61 -7.89 5.89 -7.40
C TRP A 61 -6.94 5.65 -6.23
N HIS A 62 -5.65 5.60 -6.48
CA HIS A 62 -4.67 5.30 -5.43
C HIS A 62 -3.55 6.34 -5.34
N GLN A 63 -2.75 6.51 -6.39
CA GLN A 63 -1.49 7.25 -6.30
C GLN A 63 -1.69 8.71 -5.88
N ILE A 64 -2.57 9.44 -6.55
CA ILE A 64 -2.81 10.86 -6.25
C ILE A 64 -3.40 11.07 -4.86
N PRO A 65 -4.48 10.37 -4.44
CA PRO A 65 -5.00 10.49 -3.09
C PRO A 65 -3.96 10.13 -2.01
N PHE A 66 -3.18 9.08 -2.23
CA PHE A 66 -2.13 8.64 -1.31
C PHE A 66 -1.02 9.69 -1.13
N LEU A 67 -0.50 10.22 -2.24
CA LEU A 67 0.55 11.24 -2.21
C LEU A 67 0.09 12.55 -1.58
N ARG A 68 -1.16 12.96 -1.81
CA ARG A 68 -1.73 14.14 -1.18
C ARG A 68 -1.89 13.97 0.32
N ALA A 69 -2.36 12.79 0.75
CA ALA A 69 -2.53 12.50 2.15
C ALA A 69 -1.20 12.41 2.92
N MET A 70 -0.16 11.92 2.25
CA MET A 70 1.13 11.57 2.87
C MET A 70 2.32 12.12 2.06
N PRO A 71 2.49 13.46 2.01
CA PRO A 71 3.53 14.08 1.18
C PRO A 71 4.95 13.89 1.74
N ASP A 72 5.07 13.56 3.01
CA ASP A 72 6.34 13.32 3.72
C ASP A 72 6.72 11.84 3.81
N ARG A 73 6.08 10.99 3.00
CA ARG A 73 6.30 9.56 3.01
C ARG A 73 7.78 9.19 2.90
N LYS A 74 8.24 8.34 3.82
CA LYS A 74 9.59 7.77 3.88
C LYS A 74 9.52 6.25 3.93
N GLY A 75 10.56 5.60 3.42
CA GLY A 75 10.63 4.14 3.37
C GLY A 75 9.94 3.56 2.13
N GLY A 76 9.69 2.28 2.17
CA GLY A 76 9.45 1.49 0.97
C GLY A 76 10.73 1.42 0.15
N SER A 77 11.12 0.31 -0.32
CA SER A 77 11.82 0.04 -1.56
C SER A 77 13.27 0.43 -1.79
N SER A 78 13.90 1.40 -1.18
CA SER A 78 15.33 1.55 -1.35
C SER A 78 16.07 1.46 -0.02
N ASN A 79 16.87 0.44 0.13
CA ASN A 79 17.80 0.32 1.25
C ASN A 79 18.70 1.56 1.41
N ASP A 80 18.89 2.35 0.35
CA ASP A 80 19.76 3.53 0.37
C ASP A 80 19.06 4.75 0.97
N SER A 81 17.75 4.94 0.73
CA SER A 81 16.97 6.00 1.38
C SER A 81 16.74 5.73 2.86
N LEU A 82 16.65 4.47 3.27
CA LEU A 82 16.47 4.05 4.65
C LEU A 82 17.70 4.34 5.50
N LYS A 83 18.90 4.16 4.96
CA LYS A 83 20.17 4.36 5.68
C LYS A 83 20.46 5.82 6.03
N ASN A 84 19.94 6.75 5.24
CA ASN A 84 20.30 8.16 5.35
C ASN A 84 19.35 9.01 6.20
N GLU A 85 18.21 8.44 6.66
CA GLU A 85 17.14 9.25 7.24
C GLU A 85 16.65 8.82 8.63
N GLY A 86 17.39 8.03 9.36
CA GLY A 86 17.01 7.60 10.71
C GLY A 86 15.89 6.53 10.72
N LEU A 87 15.76 5.80 9.63
CA LEU A 87 14.77 4.73 9.45
C LEU A 87 15.41 3.32 9.59
N GLN A 88 16.45 3.20 10.41
CA GLN A 88 17.21 1.96 10.57
C GLN A 88 16.38 0.82 11.19
N ASP A 89 15.27 1.17 11.81
CA ASP A 89 14.30 0.23 12.39
C ASP A 89 13.29 -0.32 11.36
N MET A 90 13.25 0.25 10.17
CA MET A 90 12.41 -0.28 9.09
C MET A 90 13.16 -1.30 8.25
N GLN A 91 12.54 -2.44 8.04
CA GLN A 91 13.11 -3.54 7.29
C GLN A 91 12.23 -3.88 6.09
N THR A 92 12.84 -3.84 4.92
CA THR A 92 12.21 -4.33 3.70
C THR A 92 12.87 -5.63 3.28
N HIS A 93 12.05 -6.65 3.11
CA HIS A 93 12.47 -7.97 2.66
C HIS A 93 12.05 -8.19 1.22
N TRP A 94 12.94 -8.71 0.42
CA TRP A 94 12.75 -8.96 -0.99
C TRP A 94 12.83 -10.43 -1.32
N ILE A 95 11.91 -10.89 -2.14
CA ILE A 95 11.89 -12.24 -2.71
C ILE A 95 11.58 -12.08 -4.19
N TYR A 96 12.34 -12.75 -5.05
CA TYR A 96 12.08 -12.73 -6.49
C TYR A 96 12.44 -14.05 -7.13
N GLU A 97 11.61 -14.47 -8.07
CA GLU A 97 11.82 -15.68 -8.86
C GLU A 97 11.02 -15.59 -10.18
N GLY A 98 11.70 -15.87 -11.31
CA GLY A 98 11.07 -15.84 -12.63
C GLY A 98 10.40 -14.49 -12.92
N ASP A 99 9.10 -14.52 -13.19
CA ASP A 99 8.31 -13.32 -13.50
C ASP A 99 7.81 -12.55 -12.28
N TYR A 100 8.11 -13.01 -11.07
CA TYR A 100 7.57 -12.45 -9.84
C TYR A 100 8.63 -11.77 -8.99
N VAL A 101 8.24 -10.62 -8.43
CA VAL A 101 8.99 -9.89 -7.41
C VAL A 101 8.06 -9.59 -6.25
N CYS A 102 8.54 -9.75 -5.03
CA CYS A 102 7.79 -9.46 -3.82
C CYS A 102 8.60 -8.58 -2.88
N GLU A 103 7.91 -7.65 -2.25
CA GLU A 103 8.41 -6.83 -1.14
C GLU A 103 7.50 -6.96 0.06
N THR A 104 8.08 -7.03 1.26
CA THR A 104 7.32 -6.90 2.51
C THR A 104 8.17 -6.23 3.59
N GLY A 105 7.51 -5.55 4.52
CA GLY A 105 8.15 -4.96 5.70
C GLY A 105 7.15 -4.64 6.81
N TRP A 106 7.63 -4.75 8.07
CA TRP A 106 6.78 -4.66 9.25
C TRP A 106 7.46 -3.83 10.35
N PRO A 107 7.46 -2.46 10.24
CA PRO A 107 6.95 -1.64 9.13
C PRO A 107 7.97 -1.47 7.99
N ASN A 108 7.49 -1.02 6.82
CA ASN A 108 8.34 -0.61 5.69
C ASN A 108 8.06 0.81 5.19
N MET A 109 7.10 1.51 5.73
CA MET A 109 6.83 2.92 5.43
C MET A 109 6.49 3.71 6.70
N ARG A 110 6.85 4.99 6.70
CA ARG A 110 6.48 5.98 7.73
C ARG A 110 6.05 7.26 7.05
N SER A 111 4.97 7.87 7.52
CA SER A 111 4.45 9.13 6.99
C SER A 111 3.45 9.78 7.94
N THR A 112 3.13 11.05 7.67
CA THR A 112 2.09 11.78 8.39
C THR A 112 0.81 11.83 7.55
N ILE A 113 -0.34 11.44 8.11
CA ILE A 113 -1.63 11.66 7.46
C ILE A 113 -2.00 13.13 7.62
N SER A 114 -1.88 13.90 6.54
CA SER A 114 -2.06 15.34 6.50
C SER A 114 -2.93 15.78 5.31
N GLN A 115 -3.03 17.07 5.07
CA GLN A 115 -3.74 17.68 3.95
C GLN A 115 -5.18 17.16 3.74
N ASP A 116 -5.41 16.37 2.70
CA ASP A 116 -6.75 15.89 2.34
C ASP A 116 -7.23 14.72 3.22
N GLY A 117 -6.37 14.17 4.08
CA GLY A 117 -6.64 12.91 4.76
C GLY A 117 -6.57 11.72 3.81
N TRP A 118 -6.92 10.54 4.30
CA TRP A 118 -6.82 9.31 3.51
C TRP A 118 -7.95 8.34 3.81
N MET A 119 -8.59 7.80 2.78
CA MET A 119 -9.62 6.76 2.91
C MET A 119 -10.77 7.13 3.85
N GLY A 120 -11.20 8.39 3.85
CA GLY A 120 -12.23 8.89 4.75
C GLY A 120 -11.73 9.24 6.16
N ILE A 121 -10.45 9.05 6.43
CA ILE A 121 -9.80 9.53 7.65
C ILE A 121 -9.45 10.99 7.46
N ALA A 122 -9.95 11.85 8.35
CA ALA A 122 -9.55 13.26 8.38
C ALA A 122 -8.04 13.40 8.66
N PRO A 123 -7.40 14.52 8.26
CA PRO A 123 -6.00 14.76 8.57
C PRO A 123 -5.76 14.70 10.07
N SER A 124 -5.11 13.66 10.53
CA SER A 124 -4.79 13.48 11.96
C SER A 124 -3.54 14.25 12.38
N ASN A 125 -2.69 14.60 11.41
CA ASN A 125 -1.34 15.15 11.61
C ASN A 125 -0.47 14.25 12.52
N GLN A 126 -0.80 12.97 12.59
CA GLN A 126 -0.03 11.97 13.32
C GLN A 126 0.89 11.23 12.36
N ILE A 127 2.07 10.94 12.84
CA ILE A 127 3.00 10.05 12.17
C ILE A 127 2.46 8.63 12.35
N ILE A 128 2.37 7.90 11.25
CA ILE A 128 1.99 6.48 11.21
C ILE A 128 3.07 5.65 10.58
N GLU A 129 3.10 4.41 10.94
CA GLU A 129 3.89 3.36 10.30
C GLU A 129 2.97 2.43 9.54
N MET A 130 3.39 1.99 8.36
CA MET A 130 2.63 1.04 7.56
C MET A 130 3.40 -0.25 7.38
N ARG A 131 2.67 -1.34 7.52
CA ARG A 131 3.10 -2.69 7.21
C ARG A 131 2.46 -3.07 5.88
N SER A 132 3.27 -3.45 4.92
CA SER A 132 2.76 -3.79 3.59
C SER A 132 3.40 -5.04 3.01
N LEU A 133 2.73 -5.55 2.01
CA LEU A 133 3.19 -6.61 1.14
C LEU A 133 2.79 -6.26 -0.28
N ASP A 134 3.75 -6.30 -1.17
CA ASP A 134 3.55 -6.09 -2.59
C ASP A 134 4.04 -7.31 -3.37
N PHE A 135 3.24 -7.76 -4.33
CA PHE A 135 3.66 -8.70 -5.36
C PHE A 135 3.52 -8.05 -6.73
N TRP A 136 4.54 -8.12 -7.52
CA TRP A 136 4.52 -7.73 -8.93
C TRP A 136 4.74 -8.93 -9.81
N ARG A 137 3.95 -9.05 -10.87
CA ARG A 137 4.21 -9.95 -11.98
C ARG A 137 4.62 -9.12 -13.20
N LEU A 138 5.72 -9.50 -13.80
CA LEU A 138 6.25 -8.83 -14.98
C LEU A 138 5.99 -9.69 -16.23
N GLU A 139 5.85 -9.02 -17.34
CA GLU A 139 5.63 -9.62 -18.65
C GLU A 139 6.39 -8.77 -19.68
N ASN A 140 7.34 -9.40 -20.39
CA ASN A 140 8.18 -8.74 -21.39
C ASN A 140 8.89 -7.46 -20.87
N GLY A 141 9.39 -7.49 -19.64
CA GLY A 141 10.10 -6.37 -19.04
C GLY A 141 9.24 -5.23 -18.52
N LEU A 142 7.91 -5.42 -18.42
CA LEU A 142 6.97 -4.45 -17.87
C LEU A 142 6.15 -5.08 -16.75
N ILE A 143 5.83 -4.28 -15.73
CA ILE A 143 4.95 -4.68 -14.63
C ILE A 143 3.52 -4.82 -15.17
N ARG A 144 3.00 -6.03 -15.13
CA ARG A 144 1.69 -6.37 -15.68
C ARG A 144 0.59 -6.42 -14.63
N GLU A 145 0.95 -6.85 -13.43
CA GLU A 145 0.05 -6.98 -12.29
C GLU A 145 0.79 -6.62 -11.00
N ASN A 146 0.05 -6.00 -10.06
CA ASN A 146 0.56 -5.73 -8.73
C ASN A 146 -0.56 -6.02 -7.71
N TRP A 147 -0.29 -6.88 -6.75
CA TRP A 147 -1.16 -7.16 -5.61
C TRP A 147 -0.58 -6.51 -4.38
N VAL A 148 -1.40 -5.73 -3.68
CA VAL A 148 -0.97 -4.93 -2.53
C VAL A 148 -1.82 -5.25 -1.31
N LEU A 149 -1.15 -5.55 -0.21
CA LEU A 149 -1.72 -5.62 1.12
C LEU A 149 -1.12 -4.50 1.98
N VAL A 150 -1.97 -3.81 2.73
CA VAL A 150 -1.57 -2.87 3.77
C VAL A 150 -2.33 -3.24 5.04
N ASP A 151 -1.65 -3.29 6.18
CA ASP A 151 -2.28 -3.50 7.47
C ASP A 151 -3.03 -2.24 7.92
N LEU A 152 -4.21 -2.04 7.33
CA LEU A 152 -5.06 -0.89 7.62
C LEU A 152 -5.62 -0.93 9.03
N LEU A 153 -5.80 -2.11 9.63
CA LEU A 153 -6.26 -2.21 11.01
C LEU A 153 -5.23 -1.61 11.97
N ASP A 154 -3.95 -1.86 11.73
CA ASP A 154 -2.87 -1.26 12.50
C ASP A 154 -2.81 0.27 12.29
N VAL A 155 -2.95 0.76 11.05
CA VAL A 155 -3.02 2.20 10.76
C VAL A 155 -4.17 2.87 11.51
N TYR A 156 -5.36 2.29 11.49
CA TYR A 156 -6.51 2.81 12.24
C TYR A 156 -6.25 2.82 13.74
N GLN A 157 -5.64 1.78 14.27
CA GLN A 157 -5.30 1.69 15.70
C GLN A 157 -4.31 2.78 16.11
N GLN A 158 -3.29 3.06 15.29
CA GLN A 158 -2.29 4.11 15.56
C GLN A 158 -2.94 5.50 15.67
N ILE A 159 -4.00 5.79 14.93
CA ILE A 159 -4.74 7.05 15.02
C ILE A 159 -5.92 7.00 16.00
N GLY A 160 -6.00 5.98 16.85
CA GLY A 160 -7.00 5.85 17.91
C GLY A 160 -8.37 5.34 17.46
N VAL A 161 -8.49 4.73 16.29
CA VAL A 161 -9.75 4.16 15.77
C VAL A 161 -9.77 2.65 15.95
N ASN A 162 -10.64 2.15 16.82
CA ASN A 162 -10.91 0.71 16.94
C ASN A 162 -12.00 0.32 15.92
N VAL A 163 -11.58 -0.31 14.83
CA VAL A 163 -12.48 -0.73 13.73
C VAL A 163 -13.54 -1.73 14.22
N PHE A 164 -13.17 -2.65 15.11
CA PHE A 164 -14.11 -3.66 15.61
C PHE A 164 -15.21 -3.05 16.49
N ASP A 165 -14.90 -2.04 17.28
CA ASP A 165 -15.90 -1.33 18.07
C ASP A 165 -16.83 -0.52 17.16
N ARG A 166 -16.31 0.07 16.08
CA ARG A 166 -17.12 0.72 15.05
C ARG A 166 -18.10 -0.26 14.40
N ILE A 167 -17.65 -1.47 14.07
CA ILE A 167 -18.53 -2.52 13.51
C ILE A 167 -19.65 -2.86 14.51
N LYS A 168 -19.35 -2.98 15.79
CA LYS A 168 -20.37 -3.22 16.83
C LYS A 168 -21.40 -2.10 16.89
N GLU A 169 -20.96 -0.83 16.83
CA GLU A 169 -21.87 0.31 16.80
C GLU A 169 -22.78 0.31 15.57
N PHE A 170 -22.23 0.05 14.38
CA PHE A 170 -23.01 -0.08 13.15
C PHE A 170 -24.04 -1.20 13.22
N ASN A 171 -23.68 -2.32 13.79
CA ASN A 171 -24.58 -3.46 13.94
C ASN A 171 -25.73 -3.13 14.91
N LYS A 172 -25.46 -2.42 16.00
CA LYS A 172 -26.52 -1.90 16.89
C LYS A 172 -27.47 -0.97 16.16
N ALA A 173 -26.95 -0.01 15.39
CA ALA A 173 -27.73 0.95 14.63
C ALA A 173 -28.64 0.29 13.57
N ARG A 174 -28.25 -0.89 13.06
CA ARG A 174 -29.04 -1.67 12.11
C ARG A 174 -30.04 -2.61 12.76
N ASN A 175 -30.16 -2.61 14.09
CA ASN A 175 -30.89 -3.64 14.84
C ASN A 175 -30.48 -5.09 14.47
N ILE A 176 -29.29 -5.25 13.88
CA ILE A 176 -28.64 -6.54 13.69
C ILE A 176 -28.03 -6.87 15.05
N VAL A 177 -28.92 -7.17 15.98
CA VAL A 177 -28.57 -7.47 17.35
C VAL A 177 -27.60 -8.66 17.37
N ASP A 178 -26.76 -8.68 18.38
CA ASP A 178 -25.84 -9.71 18.86
C ASP A 178 -26.31 -11.17 18.72
N ILE A 179 -27.58 -11.40 18.39
CA ILE A 179 -28.17 -12.71 18.14
C ILE A 179 -27.43 -13.48 17.05
N ASN A 180 -26.98 -12.82 15.98
CA ASN A 180 -26.26 -13.50 14.91
C ASN A 180 -24.78 -13.66 15.21
N ILE A 181 -24.20 -12.72 15.94
CA ILE A 181 -22.80 -12.80 16.37
C ILE A 181 -22.64 -13.84 17.48
N SER A 182 -23.53 -13.83 18.47
CA SER A 182 -23.50 -14.82 19.54
C SER A 182 -23.83 -16.24 19.05
N ARG A 183 -24.69 -16.40 18.05
CA ARG A 183 -24.95 -17.71 17.42
C ARG A 183 -23.78 -18.15 16.54
N GLY A 184 -23.11 -17.24 15.83
CA GLY A 184 -21.92 -17.53 15.04
C GLY A 184 -20.73 -17.93 15.91
N LEU A 185 -20.51 -17.24 17.03
CA LEU A 185 -19.43 -17.54 17.98
C LEU A 185 -19.76 -18.74 18.89
N GLY A 186 -21.04 -18.98 19.16
CA GLY A 186 -21.48 -20.14 19.93
C GLY A 186 -21.38 -21.48 19.18
N SER A 187 -21.25 -21.44 17.86
CA SER A 187 -21.02 -22.64 17.03
C SER A 187 -19.51 -22.97 16.86
N ILE A 188 -18.62 -22.16 17.40
CA ILE A 188 -17.17 -22.41 17.45
C ILE A 188 -16.80 -22.93 18.87
N LYS A 189 -17.51 -23.95 19.31
CA LYS A 189 -17.11 -24.75 20.48
C LYS A 189 -16.49 -26.05 20.02
#